data_9437a21304e425942de633855b994128
#
_entry.id   9437a21304e425942de633855b994128
#
_cell.length_a   1.000
_cell.length_b   1.000
_cell.length_c   1.000
_cell.angle_alpha   90.00
_cell.angle_beta   90.00
_cell.angle_gamma   90.00
#
_symmetry.space_group_name_H-M   'P 1'
#
loop_
_entity.id
_entity.type
_entity.pdbx_description
1 polymer ?
#
loop_
_entity_poly.entity_id
_entity_poly.type
_entity_poly.pdbx_seq_one_letter_code
_entity_poly.pdbx_strand_id
1 'polypeptide(L)'
;ESQDIKMNECKPSQIMLLNFNYTKTADINTSTTSNFIINHIHGELTHPQSIIFGYGDELDDDYKDLLKLNDNTFLKNIKSIRYLESDRYRKLLEFIEHTPYQIYIMGHSCGNSDRTLLNTLFEHKNCISIKPFYYQKTNGSDNYLEIVQNISRNFTNMKLMRDRVVNKEFCKPLPQKEQKIK
;
A
#
# COMPACT_ATOMS: atom_id res chain seq x y z
N GLU A 1 -16.24 -10.52 28.05
CA GLU A 1 -16.26 -11.32 26.80
C GLU A 1 -15.71 -10.44 25.71
N SER A 2 -14.44 -10.66 25.34
CA SER A 2 -13.79 -10.00 24.23
C SER A 2 -14.54 -10.41 22.96
N GLN A 3 -15.09 -9.44 22.27
CA GLN A 3 -15.51 -9.66 20.90
C GLN A 3 -14.26 -9.93 20.08
N ASP A 4 -13.89 -11.20 19.97
CA ASP A 4 -13.03 -11.68 18.91
C ASP A 4 -13.70 -11.28 17.59
N ILE A 5 -13.22 -10.20 16.98
CA ILE A 5 -13.62 -9.86 15.64
C ILE A 5 -13.09 -10.99 14.77
N LYS A 6 -13.95 -11.94 14.45
CA LYS A 6 -13.67 -13.07 13.56
C LYS A 6 -13.42 -12.52 12.15
N MET A 7 -12.26 -11.93 11.92
CA MET A 7 -11.85 -11.39 10.62
C MET A 7 -11.78 -12.47 9.51
N ASN A 8 -11.89 -13.74 9.87
CA ASN A 8 -11.79 -14.87 8.93
C ASN A 8 -13.13 -15.31 8.30
N GLU A 9 -14.26 -14.78 8.73
CA GLU A 9 -15.58 -15.27 8.27
C GLU A 9 -16.22 -14.38 7.19
N CYS A 10 -15.73 -13.17 6.97
CA CYS A 10 -16.26 -12.31 5.91
C CYS A 10 -15.54 -12.60 4.59
N LYS A 11 -16.20 -13.30 3.67
CA LYS A 11 -15.72 -13.39 2.29
C LYS A 11 -15.84 -12.02 1.65
N PRO A 12 -14.74 -11.43 1.13
CA PRO A 12 -14.82 -10.16 0.44
C PRO A 12 -15.62 -10.33 -0.85
N SER A 13 -16.47 -9.37 -1.16
CA SER A 13 -17.19 -9.34 -2.45
C SER A 13 -16.22 -9.09 -3.61
N GLN A 14 -15.16 -8.31 -3.36
CA GLN A 14 -14.16 -7.95 -4.34
C GLN A 14 -12.80 -7.77 -3.68
N ILE A 15 -11.72 -8.12 -4.37
CA ILE A 15 -10.34 -7.97 -3.91
C ILE A 15 -9.58 -7.16 -4.95
N MET A 16 -8.93 -6.07 -4.52
CA MET A 16 -7.99 -5.35 -5.36
C MET A 16 -6.56 -5.70 -4.94
N LEU A 17 -5.75 -6.18 -5.89
CA LEU A 17 -4.31 -6.29 -5.76
C LEU A 17 -3.68 -5.00 -6.27
N LEU A 18 -3.36 -4.08 -5.35
CA LEU A 18 -2.64 -2.87 -5.66
C LEU A 18 -1.15 -3.20 -5.75
N ASN A 19 -0.65 -3.32 -6.96
CA ASN A 19 0.72 -3.74 -7.25
C ASN A 19 1.64 -2.52 -7.43
N PHE A 20 2.63 -2.39 -6.55
CA PHE A 20 3.66 -1.36 -6.61
C PHE A 20 4.89 -1.77 -7.42
N ASN A 21 5.00 -3.05 -7.79
CA ASN A 21 6.06 -3.55 -8.66
C ASN A 21 5.70 -3.35 -10.12
N TYR A 22 6.71 -3.18 -10.95
CA TYR A 22 6.55 -3.06 -12.41
C TYR A 22 6.36 -4.40 -13.12
N THR A 23 6.49 -5.52 -12.39
CA THR A 23 6.37 -6.88 -12.93
C THR A 23 4.95 -7.43 -12.78
N LYS A 24 4.58 -8.34 -13.71
CA LYS A 24 3.27 -9.03 -13.71
C LYS A 24 3.18 -10.20 -12.73
N THR A 25 3.97 -10.22 -11.68
CA THR A 25 3.96 -11.32 -10.70
C THR A 25 2.60 -11.51 -10.05
N ALA A 26 1.87 -10.42 -9.82
CA ALA A 26 0.52 -10.48 -9.27
C ALA A 26 -0.48 -11.17 -10.21
N ASP A 27 -0.29 -11.05 -11.51
CA ASP A 27 -1.21 -11.61 -12.55
C ASP A 27 -1.14 -13.13 -12.59
N ILE A 28 0.01 -13.72 -12.26
CA ILE A 28 0.24 -15.17 -12.38
C ILE A 28 -0.69 -15.97 -11.45
N ASN A 29 -1.01 -15.43 -10.29
CA ASN A 29 -1.74 -16.15 -9.25
C ASN A 29 -3.25 -15.83 -9.21
N THR A 30 -3.74 -14.90 -10.02
CA THR A 30 -5.12 -14.40 -9.95
C THR A 30 -5.98 -14.76 -11.15
N SER A 31 -5.40 -15.36 -12.18
CA SER A 31 -6.05 -15.67 -13.46
C SER A 31 -7.27 -16.63 -13.36
N THR A 32 -7.53 -17.23 -12.20
CA THR A 32 -8.57 -18.25 -12.03
C THR A 32 -9.81 -17.81 -11.23
N THR A 33 -9.81 -16.59 -10.68
CA THR A 33 -10.89 -16.12 -9.81
C THR A 33 -11.46 -14.78 -10.28
N SER A 34 -12.78 -14.73 -10.47
CA SER A 34 -13.51 -13.58 -11.04
C SER A 34 -13.62 -12.34 -10.13
N ASN A 35 -13.20 -12.43 -8.87
CA ASN A 35 -13.36 -11.34 -7.89
C ASN A 35 -12.09 -10.50 -7.69
N PHE A 36 -11.03 -10.74 -8.46
CA PHE A 36 -9.79 -9.98 -8.35
C PHE A 36 -9.71 -8.87 -9.39
N ILE A 37 -9.31 -7.70 -8.93
CA ILE A 37 -8.89 -6.57 -9.75
C ILE A 37 -7.40 -6.36 -9.51
N ILE A 38 -6.60 -6.33 -10.58
CA ILE A 38 -5.19 -5.98 -10.47
C ILE A 38 -5.01 -4.53 -10.91
N ASN A 39 -4.38 -3.74 -10.08
CA ASN A 39 -4.04 -2.36 -10.38
C ASN A 39 -2.53 -2.15 -10.24
N HIS A 40 -1.82 -2.05 -11.35
CA HIS A 40 -0.40 -1.71 -11.42
C HIS A 40 -0.23 -0.19 -11.29
N ILE A 41 -0.30 0.32 -10.08
CA ILE A 41 -0.38 1.77 -9.81
C ILE A 41 0.80 2.56 -10.39
N HIS A 42 1.98 1.96 -10.44
CA HIS A 42 3.18 2.58 -10.98
C HIS A 42 3.51 2.19 -12.43
N GLY A 43 2.57 1.50 -13.11
CA GLY A 43 2.80 1.02 -14.47
C GLY A 43 3.47 -0.34 -14.55
N GLU A 44 3.86 -0.75 -15.76
CA GLU A 44 4.32 -2.09 -16.07
C GLU A 44 5.51 -2.06 -17.05
N LEU A 45 6.46 -2.99 -16.87
CA LEU A 45 7.61 -3.15 -17.78
C LEU A 45 7.19 -3.52 -19.20
N THR A 46 6.05 -4.19 -19.39
CA THR A 46 5.50 -4.51 -20.70
C THR A 46 4.99 -3.29 -21.46
N HIS A 47 4.74 -2.19 -20.74
CA HIS A 47 4.33 -0.89 -21.28
C HIS A 47 5.20 0.21 -20.66
N PRO A 48 6.46 0.37 -21.10
CA PRO A 48 7.45 1.26 -20.46
C PRO A 48 6.97 2.72 -20.32
N GLN A 49 6.19 3.21 -21.27
CA GLN A 49 5.59 4.56 -21.22
C GLN A 49 4.58 4.75 -20.09
N SER A 50 4.09 3.66 -19.49
CA SER A 50 3.16 3.70 -18.36
C SER A 50 3.87 3.82 -17.01
N ILE A 51 5.19 3.69 -16.98
CA ILE A 51 5.97 3.65 -15.75
C ILE A 51 5.99 5.03 -15.09
N ILE A 52 5.53 5.07 -13.86
CA ILE A 52 5.61 6.24 -12.99
C ILE A 52 6.79 6.03 -12.05
N PHE A 53 7.89 6.72 -12.34
CA PHE A 53 9.08 6.75 -11.50
C PHE A 53 9.24 8.14 -10.91
N GLY A 54 9.44 8.22 -9.60
CA GLY A 54 9.61 9.52 -8.97
C GLY A 54 9.31 9.50 -7.47
N TYR A 55 9.17 10.68 -6.93
CA TYR A 55 8.91 10.98 -5.54
C TYR A 55 7.48 11.55 -5.40
N GLY A 56 6.82 11.27 -4.29
CA GLY A 56 5.46 11.75 -4.09
C GLY A 56 5.18 11.99 -2.63
N ASP A 57 5.63 13.12 -2.10
CA ASP A 57 5.26 13.54 -0.75
C ASP A 57 4.72 14.98 -0.77
N GLU A 58 3.43 15.10 -1.08
CA GLU A 58 2.71 16.38 -1.01
C GLU A 58 2.44 16.82 0.43
N LEU A 59 2.67 15.95 1.40
CA LEU A 59 2.46 16.21 2.82
C LEU A 59 3.71 16.84 3.48
N ASP A 60 4.82 16.92 2.73
CA ASP A 60 6.05 17.53 3.19
C ASP A 60 6.06 19.05 2.98
N ASP A 61 6.67 19.77 3.88
CA ASP A 61 6.84 21.23 3.74
C ASP A 61 7.77 21.58 2.57
N ASP A 62 8.77 20.76 2.27
CA ASP A 62 9.65 20.91 1.12
C ASP A 62 8.86 20.94 -0.21
N TYR A 63 7.77 20.20 -0.32
CA TYR A 63 6.89 20.24 -1.49
C TYR A 63 6.26 21.63 -1.68
N LYS A 64 5.82 22.25 -0.60
CA LYS A 64 5.26 23.61 -0.63
C LYS A 64 6.29 24.64 -1.11
N ASP A 65 7.54 24.46 -0.73
CA ASP A 65 8.63 25.34 -1.16
C ASP A 65 8.97 25.12 -2.63
N LEU A 66 8.93 23.89 -3.14
CA LEU A 66 9.05 23.61 -4.57
C LEU A 66 7.95 24.29 -5.40
N LEU A 67 6.70 24.28 -4.92
CA LEU A 67 5.60 24.98 -5.61
C LEU A 67 5.82 26.49 -5.71
N LYS A 68 6.44 27.12 -4.70
CA LYS A 68 6.73 28.56 -4.70
C LYS A 68 7.75 28.95 -5.76
N LEU A 69 8.63 28.03 -6.19
CA LEU A 69 9.63 28.28 -7.21
C LEU A 69 9.01 28.56 -8.60
N ASN A 70 7.75 28.16 -8.80
CA ASN A 70 7.02 28.30 -10.07
C ASN A 70 7.81 27.77 -11.29
N ASP A 71 8.53 26.68 -11.10
CA ASP A 71 9.34 25.99 -12.13
C ASP A 71 8.89 24.53 -12.26
N ASN A 72 8.27 24.18 -13.37
CA ASN A 72 7.74 22.85 -13.66
C ASN A 72 8.84 21.76 -13.73
N THR A 73 10.10 22.14 -13.88
CA THR A 73 11.22 21.18 -13.90
C THR A 73 11.29 20.37 -12.61
N PHE A 74 11.02 21.01 -11.48
CA PHE A 74 11.01 20.35 -10.18
C PHE A 74 9.78 19.46 -9.96
N LEU A 75 8.68 19.72 -10.65
CA LEU A 75 7.43 18.99 -10.53
C LEU A 75 7.34 17.76 -11.44
N LYS A 76 8.23 17.67 -12.44
CA LYS A 76 8.21 16.64 -13.49
C LYS A 76 8.15 15.20 -12.96
N ASN A 77 8.83 14.93 -11.82
CA ASN A 77 8.96 13.60 -11.24
C ASN A 77 8.10 13.42 -9.99
N ILE A 78 7.12 14.29 -9.73
CA ILE A 78 6.18 14.14 -8.63
C ILE A 78 5.14 13.08 -9.02
N LYS A 79 5.10 11.97 -8.28
CA LYS A 79 4.23 10.83 -8.58
C LYS A 79 2.75 11.19 -8.58
N SER A 80 2.28 11.98 -7.62
CA SER A 80 0.88 12.36 -7.49
C SER A 80 0.37 13.13 -8.72
N ILE A 81 1.21 13.98 -9.33
CA ILE A 81 0.89 14.66 -10.59
C ILE A 81 0.83 13.63 -11.72
N ARG A 82 1.77 12.69 -11.77
CA ARG A 82 1.85 11.67 -12.81
C ARG A 82 0.74 10.61 -12.73
N TYR A 83 0.10 10.44 -11.59
CA TYR A 83 -1.10 9.59 -11.51
C TYR A 83 -2.24 10.06 -12.40
N LEU A 84 -2.23 11.33 -12.83
CA LEU A 84 -3.22 11.86 -13.77
C LEU A 84 -2.97 11.45 -15.23
N GLU A 85 -1.81 10.86 -15.55
CA GLU A 85 -1.48 10.36 -16.89
C GLU A 85 -2.24 9.06 -17.26
N SER A 86 -2.90 8.42 -16.27
CA SER A 86 -3.68 7.19 -16.48
C SER A 86 -4.90 7.16 -15.55
N ASP A 87 -5.79 6.21 -15.80
CA ASP A 87 -6.98 5.99 -14.97
C ASP A 87 -6.74 5.11 -13.73
N ARG A 88 -5.52 4.62 -13.52
CA ARG A 88 -5.19 3.67 -12.44
C ARG A 88 -5.49 4.21 -11.06
N TYR A 89 -5.10 5.46 -10.80
CA TYR A 89 -5.38 6.11 -9.53
C TYR A 89 -6.89 6.35 -9.34
N ARG A 90 -7.60 6.73 -10.40
CA ARG A 90 -9.06 6.90 -10.37
C ARG A 90 -9.78 5.60 -10.05
N LYS A 91 -9.39 4.50 -10.69
CA LYS A 91 -9.92 3.16 -10.39
C LYS A 91 -9.71 2.74 -8.95
N LEU A 92 -8.55 3.11 -8.36
CA LEU A 92 -8.31 2.90 -6.94
C LEU A 92 -9.29 3.70 -6.08
N LEU A 93 -9.47 4.99 -6.37
CA LEU A 93 -10.41 5.84 -5.62
C LEU A 93 -11.84 5.30 -5.72
N GLU A 94 -12.28 4.92 -6.91
CA GLU A 94 -13.59 4.30 -7.12
C GLU A 94 -13.76 3.03 -6.27
N PHE A 95 -12.75 2.18 -6.21
CA PHE A 95 -12.79 0.96 -5.40
C PHE A 95 -12.95 1.24 -3.91
N ILE A 96 -12.21 2.20 -3.36
CA ILE A 96 -12.23 2.49 -1.91
C ILE A 96 -13.45 3.32 -1.46
N GLU A 97 -14.09 4.05 -2.38
CA GLU A 97 -15.27 4.87 -2.06
C GLU A 97 -16.54 4.05 -1.85
N HIS A 98 -16.67 2.89 -2.49
CA HIS A 98 -17.94 2.17 -2.56
C HIS A 98 -18.32 1.45 -1.26
N THR A 99 -17.37 0.83 -0.58
CA THR A 99 -17.61 -0.01 0.59
C THR A 99 -16.48 0.07 1.60
N PRO A 100 -16.73 -0.26 2.87
CA PRO A 100 -15.67 -0.47 3.85
C PRO A 100 -14.68 -1.54 3.37
N TYR A 101 -13.39 -1.29 3.60
CA TYR A 101 -12.32 -2.19 3.17
C TYR A 101 -11.24 -2.41 4.23
N GLN A 102 -10.53 -3.51 4.07
CA GLN A 102 -9.34 -3.87 4.85
C GLN A 102 -8.12 -3.87 3.94
N ILE A 103 -6.99 -3.46 4.48
CA ILE A 103 -5.71 -3.48 3.78
C ILE A 103 -4.83 -4.60 4.33
N TYR A 104 -4.29 -5.41 3.42
CA TYR A 104 -3.26 -6.41 3.71
C TYR A 104 -1.97 -5.99 3.03
N ILE A 105 -0.93 -5.67 3.81
CA ILE A 105 0.37 -5.25 3.29
C ILE A 105 1.26 -6.48 3.17
N MET A 106 1.64 -6.82 1.93
CA MET A 106 2.45 -7.99 1.61
C MET A 106 3.73 -7.58 0.88
N GLY A 107 4.84 -7.47 1.60
CA GLY A 107 6.15 -7.17 1.03
C GLY A 107 6.39 -5.71 0.62
N HIS A 108 5.44 -4.80 0.86
CA HIS A 108 5.63 -3.38 0.63
C HIS A 108 6.25 -2.70 1.85
N SER A 109 7.25 -1.85 1.64
CA SER A 109 7.99 -1.18 2.73
C SER A 109 7.24 -0.02 3.37
N CYS A 110 6.20 0.50 2.74
CA CYS A 110 5.47 1.71 3.15
C CYS A 110 6.37 2.95 3.31
N GLY A 111 7.37 3.06 2.43
CA GLY A 111 8.31 4.19 2.43
C GLY A 111 7.69 5.50 1.97
N ASN A 112 8.38 6.61 2.24
CA ASN A 112 7.91 7.97 1.98
C ASN A 112 7.63 8.27 0.49
N SER A 113 8.27 7.52 -0.43
CA SER A 113 8.07 7.74 -1.87
C SER A 113 6.62 7.52 -2.33
N ASP A 114 5.80 6.85 -1.52
CA ASP A 114 4.40 6.56 -1.78
C ASP A 114 3.46 7.17 -0.74
N ARG A 115 3.98 8.09 0.09
CA ARG A 115 3.29 8.64 1.25
C ARG A 115 1.92 9.25 0.91
N THR A 116 1.82 10.06 -0.12
CA THR A 116 0.55 10.68 -0.53
C THR A 116 -0.50 9.62 -0.86
N LEU A 117 -0.13 8.58 -1.63
CA LEU A 117 -1.02 7.47 -1.96
C LEU A 117 -1.41 6.65 -0.73
N LEU A 118 -0.42 6.30 0.09
CA LEU A 118 -0.66 5.48 1.29
C LEU A 118 -1.49 6.24 2.34
N ASN A 119 -1.27 7.55 2.50
CA ASN A 119 -2.10 8.39 3.35
C ASN A 119 -3.56 8.37 2.90
N THR A 120 -3.81 8.55 1.60
CA THR A 120 -5.16 8.47 1.02
C THR A 120 -5.82 7.14 1.35
N LEU A 121 -5.10 6.02 1.24
CA LEU A 121 -5.63 4.69 1.56
C LEU A 121 -5.85 4.47 3.05
N PHE A 122 -4.90 4.91 3.88
CA PHE A 122 -4.87 4.60 5.31
C PHE A 122 -5.84 5.46 6.12
N GLU A 123 -6.02 6.73 5.73
CA GLU A 123 -6.90 7.66 6.43
C GLU A 123 -8.30 7.76 5.81
N HIS A 124 -8.58 7.07 4.71
CA HIS A 124 -9.90 7.08 4.09
C HIS A 124 -11.00 6.63 5.05
N LYS A 125 -12.18 7.26 4.98
CA LYS A 125 -13.33 6.97 5.86
C LYS A 125 -13.76 5.50 5.88
N ASN A 126 -13.61 4.81 4.74
CA ASN A 126 -13.99 3.41 4.58
C ASN A 126 -12.88 2.42 4.97
N CYS A 127 -11.67 2.88 5.31
CA CYS A 127 -10.60 1.98 5.78
C CYS A 127 -10.88 1.51 7.20
N ILE A 128 -11.13 0.21 7.39
CA ILE A 128 -11.43 -0.39 8.70
C ILE A 128 -10.15 -0.83 9.39
N SER A 129 -9.25 -1.52 8.67
CA SER A 129 -8.05 -2.08 9.28
C SER A 129 -6.90 -2.21 8.29
N ILE A 130 -5.67 -2.19 8.82
CA ILE A 130 -4.42 -2.32 8.08
C ILE A 130 -3.62 -3.43 8.73
N LYS A 131 -3.47 -4.57 8.05
CA LYS A 131 -2.77 -5.75 8.55
C LYS A 131 -1.45 -5.94 7.80
N PRO A 132 -0.31 -5.64 8.42
CA PRO A 132 0.99 -5.92 7.82
C PRO A 132 1.36 -7.39 7.98
N PHE A 133 1.89 -8.00 6.92
CA PHE A 133 2.63 -9.25 6.96
C PHE A 133 4.11 -8.92 7.04
N TYR A 134 4.83 -9.57 7.95
CA TYR A 134 6.21 -9.25 8.23
C TYR A 134 7.17 -10.36 7.79
N TYR A 135 8.44 -10.02 7.66
CA TYR A 135 9.51 -10.98 7.42
C TYR A 135 10.07 -11.49 8.75
N GLN A 136 10.11 -12.80 8.92
CA GLN A 136 10.73 -13.43 10.09
C GLN A 136 12.11 -13.97 9.74
N LYS A 137 13.14 -13.54 10.47
CA LYS A 137 14.51 -13.99 10.28
C LYS A 137 14.75 -15.35 10.95
N THR A 138 15.77 -16.07 10.51
CA THR A 138 16.15 -17.38 11.06
C THR A 138 16.54 -17.34 12.54
N ASN A 139 17.00 -16.20 13.04
CA ASN A 139 17.33 -15.97 14.45
C ASN A 139 16.10 -15.67 15.33
N GLY A 140 14.89 -15.76 14.79
CA GLY A 140 13.65 -15.49 15.50
C GLY A 140 13.25 -14.00 15.56
N SER A 141 14.10 -13.05 15.14
CA SER A 141 13.73 -11.65 15.02
C SER A 141 12.88 -11.42 13.79
N ASP A 142 12.14 -10.32 13.74
CA ASP A 142 11.30 -9.94 12.61
C ASP A 142 11.35 -8.42 12.37
N ASN A 143 10.74 -7.98 11.26
CA ASN A 143 10.67 -6.57 10.90
C ASN A 143 9.27 -5.95 11.10
N TYR A 144 8.41 -6.54 11.92
CA TYR A 144 7.08 -5.99 12.16
C TYR A 144 7.12 -4.53 12.64
N LEU A 145 7.96 -4.24 13.65
CA LEU A 145 8.07 -2.90 14.20
C LEU A 145 8.57 -1.89 13.16
N GLU A 146 9.52 -2.27 12.32
CA GLU A 146 10.02 -1.43 11.22
C GLU A 146 8.88 -1.09 10.23
N ILE A 147 8.07 -2.07 9.84
CA ILE A 147 6.92 -1.84 8.96
C ILE A 147 5.91 -0.88 9.62
N VAL A 148 5.60 -1.09 10.91
CA VAL A 148 4.67 -0.21 11.63
C VAL A 148 5.22 1.22 11.76
N GLN A 149 6.52 1.39 11.97
CA GLN A 149 7.16 2.70 11.97
C GLN A 149 7.04 3.38 10.60
N ASN A 150 7.21 2.63 9.51
CA ASN A 150 7.01 3.16 8.16
C ASN A 150 5.54 3.50 7.89
N ILE A 151 4.61 2.64 8.30
CA ILE A 151 3.18 2.92 8.22
C ILE A 151 2.85 4.22 8.96
N SER A 152 3.42 4.43 10.16
CA SER A 152 3.12 5.60 10.98
C SER A 152 3.49 6.92 10.29
N ARG A 153 4.54 6.95 9.47
CA ARG A 153 4.94 8.13 8.69
C ARG A 153 3.94 8.51 7.60
N ASN A 154 3.09 7.57 7.20
CA ASN A 154 2.04 7.81 6.21
C ASN A 154 0.74 8.32 6.82
N PHE A 155 0.66 8.48 8.14
CA PHE A 155 -0.47 9.06 8.84
C PHE A 155 -0.22 10.51 9.23
N THR A 156 -1.25 11.33 9.10
CA THR A 156 -1.33 12.66 9.73
C THR A 156 -2.09 12.59 11.06
N ASN A 157 -3.02 11.63 11.19
CA ASN A 157 -3.81 11.39 12.39
C ASN A 157 -3.34 10.11 13.11
N MET A 158 -2.54 10.27 14.16
CA MET A 158 -1.98 9.15 14.93
C MET A 158 -3.04 8.38 15.75
N LYS A 159 -4.21 8.94 15.98
CA LYS A 159 -5.34 8.20 16.59
C LYS A 159 -5.87 7.17 15.60
N LEU A 160 -6.11 7.56 14.35
CA LEU A 160 -6.53 6.63 13.29
C LEU A 160 -5.49 5.53 13.07
N MET A 161 -4.20 5.87 13.12
CA MET A 161 -3.13 4.87 13.00
C MET A 161 -3.28 3.77 14.05
N ARG A 162 -3.41 4.12 15.33
CA ARG A 162 -3.56 3.15 16.42
C ARG A 162 -4.86 2.36 16.38
N ASP A 163 -5.90 2.95 15.84
CA ASP A 163 -7.22 2.32 15.69
C ASP A 163 -7.22 1.28 14.56
N ARG A 164 -6.52 1.57 13.45
CA ARG A 164 -6.60 0.77 12.22
C ARG A 164 -5.50 -0.26 12.05
N VAL A 165 -4.30 0.00 12.59
CA VAL A 165 -3.18 -0.94 12.43
C VAL A 165 -3.34 -2.14 13.36
N VAL A 166 -3.39 -3.33 12.77
CA VAL A 166 -3.60 -4.60 13.48
C VAL A 166 -2.38 -4.94 14.33
N ASN A 167 -2.61 -5.30 15.60
CA ASN A 167 -1.58 -5.66 16.55
C ASN A 167 -0.77 -6.89 16.09
N LYS A 168 0.49 -6.96 16.50
CA LYS A 168 1.44 -8.01 16.08
C LYS A 168 0.91 -9.43 16.33
N GLU A 169 0.25 -9.66 17.47
CA GLU A 169 -0.30 -10.97 17.86
C GLU A 169 -1.34 -11.52 16.88
N PHE A 170 -2.01 -10.63 16.13
CA PHE A 170 -2.97 -10.98 15.07
C PHE A 170 -2.37 -10.95 13.67
N CYS A 171 -1.08 -10.60 13.54
CA CYS A 171 -0.35 -10.61 12.29
C CYS A 171 0.42 -11.93 12.13
N LYS A 172 0.77 -12.25 10.88
CA LYS A 172 1.53 -13.46 10.55
C LYS A 172 2.74 -13.10 9.70
N PRO A 173 3.82 -13.87 9.75
CA PRO A 173 4.89 -13.71 8.77
C PRO A 173 4.38 -14.05 7.37
N LEU A 174 4.97 -13.41 6.36
CA LEU A 174 4.82 -13.84 4.97
C LEU A 174 5.34 -15.28 4.84
N PRO A 175 4.70 -16.13 4.01
CA PRO A 175 5.23 -17.44 3.69
C PRO A 175 6.66 -17.29 3.12
N GLN A 176 7.60 -18.00 3.71
CA GLN A 176 9.01 -17.98 3.31
C GLN A 176 9.40 -19.39 2.87
N LYS A 177 10.24 -19.47 1.82
CA LYS A 177 10.85 -20.76 1.47
C LYS A 177 11.76 -21.18 2.63
N GLU A 178 11.61 -22.43 3.06
CA GLU A 178 12.57 -23.04 3.99
C GLU A 178 13.97 -22.88 3.41
N GLN A 179 14.81 -22.11 4.07
CA GLN A 179 16.23 -22.06 3.70
C GLN A 179 16.81 -23.41 4.10
N LYS A 180 17.06 -24.27 3.15
CA LYS A 180 17.90 -25.46 3.39
C LYS A 180 19.25 -24.95 3.87
N ILE A 181 19.49 -25.08 5.17
CA ILE A 181 20.80 -24.86 5.77
C ILE A 181 21.74 -25.86 5.08
N LYS A 182 22.69 -25.33 4.31
CA LYS A 182 23.79 -26.11 3.74
C LYS A 182 24.89 -26.24 4.76
#